data_4c5c821208c0f169b0b8fd03d0512349
#
_entry.id   4c5c821208c0f169b0b8fd03d0512349
#
_cell.length_a   1.000
_cell.length_b   1.000
_cell.length_c   1.000
_cell.angle_alpha   90.00
_cell.angle_beta   90.00
_cell.angle_gamma   90.00
#
_symmetry.space_group_name_H-M   'P 1'
#
loop_
_entity.id
_entity.type
_entity.pdbx_description
1 polymer ?
#
loop_
_entity_poly.entity_id
_entity_poly.type
_entity_poly.pdbx_seq_one_letter_code
_entity_poly.pdbx_strand_id
1 'polypeptide(L)'
;MNIEELGTKVKALFSKGVESSREVLEKAGDKVQDFTDKSVTKIEIHKLETKRDCKYEEMGLKLSQMLLEGASITSSNADDIKILNDIQEEIKNLGEQIKNKENEL
;
A
#
# COMPACT_ATOMS: atom_id res chain seq x y z
N MET A 1 -10.81 -0.56 -21.27
CA MET A 1 -10.61 0.43 -20.18
C MET A 1 -9.72 1.54 -20.69
N ASN A 2 -10.14 2.79 -20.58
CA ASN A 2 -9.31 3.93 -20.98
C ASN A 2 -8.45 4.43 -19.80
N ILE A 3 -7.54 5.37 -20.08
CA ILE A 3 -6.61 5.90 -19.09
C ILE A 3 -7.35 6.65 -17.96
N GLU A 4 -8.44 7.35 -18.28
CA GLU A 4 -9.24 8.07 -17.29
C GLU A 4 -9.94 7.10 -16.33
N GLU A 5 -10.50 6.02 -16.83
CA GLU A 5 -11.12 4.98 -16.00
C GLU A 5 -10.10 4.33 -15.09
N LEU A 6 -8.91 4.05 -15.61
CA LEU A 6 -7.83 3.47 -14.82
C LEU A 6 -7.39 4.42 -13.71
N GLY A 7 -7.22 5.70 -14.01
CA GLY A 7 -6.88 6.72 -13.02
C GLY A 7 -7.92 6.83 -11.92
N THR A 8 -9.21 6.79 -12.28
CA THR A 8 -10.31 6.80 -11.31
C THR A 8 -10.29 5.57 -10.42
N LYS A 9 -10.03 4.39 -10.99
CA LYS A 9 -9.89 3.16 -10.21
C LYS A 9 -8.72 3.19 -9.25
N VAL A 10 -7.58 3.73 -9.67
CA VAL A 10 -6.40 3.89 -8.80
C VAL A 10 -6.76 4.77 -7.60
N LYS A 11 -7.39 5.92 -7.84
CA LYS A 11 -7.81 6.81 -6.77
C LYS A 11 -8.84 6.17 -5.83
N ALA A 12 -9.81 5.46 -6.39
CA ALA A 12 -10.83 4.77 -5.60
C ALA A 12 -10.24 3.69 -4.71
N LEU A 13 -9.34 2.86 -5.23
CA LEU A 13 -8.67 1.81 -4.47
C LEU A 13 -7.77 2.39 -3.38
N PHE A 14 -7.03 3.44 -3.70
CA PHE A 14 -6.18 4.12 -2.74
C PHE A 14 -6.99 4.72 -1.59
N SER A 15 -8.06 5.45 -1.89
CA SER A 15 -8.95 6.04 -0.89
C SER A 15 -9.60 4.98 -0.02
N LYS A 16 -10.08 3.90 -0.64
CA LYS A 16 -10.72 2.79 0.06
C LYS A 16 -9.74 2.09 1.01
N GLY A 17 -8.51 1.87 0.57
CA GLY A 17 -7.46 1.29 1.41
C GLY A 17 -7.14 2.17 2.63
N VAL A 18 -7.05 3.48 2.45
CA VAL A 18 -6.82 4.44 3.53
C VAL A 18 -7.99 4.45 4.51
N GLU A 19 -9.23 4.48 4.03
CA GLU A 19 -10.42 4.43 4.89
C GLU A 19 -10.49 3.16 5.71
N SER A 20 -10.24 2.01 5.09
CA SER A 20 -10.22 0.72 5.79
C SER A 20 -9.17 0.70 6.91
N SER A 21 -7.99 1.27 6.65
CA SER A 21 -6.94 1.38 7.66
C SER A 21 -7.35 2.27 8.82
N ARG A 22 -8.03 3.37 8.54
CA ARG A 22 -8.54 4.27 9.58
C ARG A 22 -9.60 3.60 10.45
N GLU A 23 -10.54 2.90 9.84
CA GLU A 23 -11.59 2.18 10.57
C GLU A 23 -10.99 1.14 11.52
N VAL A 24 -10.01 0.38 11.05
CA VAL A 24 -9.31 -0.59 11.88
C VAL A 24 -8.63 0.09 13.06
N LEU A 25 -7.98 1.23 12.84
CA LEU A 25 -7.32 2.01 13.87
C LEU A 25 -8.30 2.57 14.91
N GLU A 26 -9.41 3.14 14.46
CA GLU A 26 -10.44 3.69 15.34
C GLU A 26 -11.05 2.60 16.21
N LYS A 27 -11.43 1.48 15.61
CA LYS A 27 -11.96 0.33 16.35
C LYS A 27 -10.95 -0.24 17.34
N ALA A 28 -9.70 -0.32 16.94
CA ALA A 28 -8.63 -0.76 17.82
C ALA A 28 -8.38 0.22 18.96
N GLY A 29 -8.44 1.54 18.67
CA GLY A 29 -8.29 2.59 19.67
C GLY A 29 -9.32 2.51 20.78
N ASP A 30 -10.58 2.25 20.44
CA ASP A 30 -11.67 2.13 21.42
C ASP A 30 -11.50 0.92 22.35
N LYS A 31 -10.75 -0.10 21.91
CA LYS A 31 -10.55 -1.35 22.66
C LYS A 31 -9.15 -1.50 23.24
N VAL A 32 -8.29 -0.52 23.06
CA VAL A 32 -6.87 -0.60 23.49
C VAL A 32 -6.70 -0.89 24.97
N GLN A 33 -7.62 -0.46 25.80
CA GLN A 33 -7.56 -0.69 27.24
C GLN A 33 -7.61 -2.18 27.62
N ASP A 34 -8.21 -3.01 26.77
CA ASP A 34 -8.37 -4.45 27.01
C ASP A 34 -7.29 -5.28 26.33
N PHE A 35 -6.43 -4.68 25.50
CA PHE A 35 -5.40 -5.40 24.77
C PHE A 35 -4.06 -5.44 25.47
N THR A 36 -3.38 -6.59 25.37
CA THR A 36 -1.98 -6.72 25.77
C THR A 36 -1.08 -5.99 24.74
N ASP A 37 0.18 -5.71 25.15
CA ASP A 37 1.16 -5.10 24.24
C ASP A 37 1.34 -5.92 22.95
N LYS A 38 1.29 -7.25 23.06
CA LYS A 38 1.37 -8.14 21.88
C LYS A 38 0.19 -7.96 20.94
N SER A 39 -1.02 -7.77 21.49
CA SER A 39 -2.23 -7.53 20.68
C SER A 39 -2.12 -6.20 19.93
N VAL A 40 -1.61 -5.16 20.57
CA VAL A 40 -1.38 -3.86 19.95
C VAL A 40 -0.36 -3.99 18.82
N THR A 41 0.73 -4.72 19.05
CA THR A 41 1.75 -4.97 18.02
C THR A 41 1.16 -5.71 16.82
N LYS A 42 0.30 -6.70 17.03
CA LYS A 42 -0.38 -7.41 15.94
C LYS A 42 -1.26 -6.49 15.11
N ILE A 43 -1.96 -5.55 15.75
CA ILE A 43 -2.77 -4.55 15.06
C ILE A 43 -1.88 -3.63 14.21
N GLU A 44 -0.75 -3.20 14.75
CA GLU A 44 0.22 -2.38 14.03
C GLU A 44 0.78 -3.11 12.80
N ILE A 45 1.10 -4.39 12.94
CA ILE A 45 1.56 -5.24 11.84
C ILE A 45 0.49 -5.31 10.75
N HIS A 46 -0.76 -5.57 11.13
CA HIS A 46 -1.86 -5.65 10.17
C HIS A 46 -2.04 -4.34 9.40
N LYS A 47 -1.92 -3.22 10.09
CA LYS A 47 -1.97 -1.90 9.46
C LYS A 47 -0.86 -1.73 8.42
N LEU A 48 0.37 -2.12 8.75
CA LEU A 48 1.51 -2.04 7.85
C LEU A 48 1.34 -2.97 6.65
N GLU A 49 0.83 -4.18 6.87
CA GLU A 49 0.53 -5.13 5.79
C GLU A 49 -0.52 -4.57 4.82
N THR A 50 -1.56 -3.93 5.35
CA THR A 50 -2.59 -3.29 4.54
C THR A 50 -1.99 -2.17 3.68
N LYS A 51 -1.13 -1.35 4.26
CA LYS A 51 -0.43 -0.30 3.51
C LYS A 51 0.45 -0.88 2.40
N ARG A 52 1.16 -1.96 2.70
CA ARG A 52 1.99 -2.65 1.71
C ARG A 52 1.16 -3.20 0.57
N ASP A 53 0.03 -3.82 0.87
CA ASP A 53 -0.88 -4.36 -0.15
C ASP A 53 -1.42 -3.25 -1.05
N CYS A 54 -1.77 -2.09 -0.49
CA CYS A 54 -2.17 -0.92 -1.26
C CYS A 54 -1.07 -0.44 -2.21
N LYS A 55 0.19 -0.49 -1.77
CA LYS A 55 1.33 -0.12 -2.60
C LYS A 55 1.55 -1.11 -3.74
N TYR A 56 1.36 -2.40 -3.51
CA TYR A 56 1.40 -3.39 -4.58
C TYR A 56 0.30 -3.15 -5.62
N GLU A 57 -0.91 -2.84 -5.17
CA GLU A 57 -2.01 -2.50 -6.08
C GLU A 57 -1.69 -1.25 -6.90
N GLU A 58 -1.17 -0.22 -6.27
CA GLU A 58 -0.75 1.02 -6.93
C GLU A 58 0.30 0.74 -8.01
N MET A 59 1.30 -0.09 -7.71
CA MET A 59 2.31 -0.50 -8.66
C MET A 59 1.70 -1.26 -9.85
N GLY A 60 0.83 -2.23 -9.58
CA GLY A 60 0.17 -3.00 -10.62
C GLY A 60 -0.68 -2.15 -11.54
N LEU A 61 -1.41 -1.20 -10.98
CA LEU A 61 -2.24 -0.26 -11.75
C LEU A 61 -1.39 0.69 -12.58
N LYS A 62 -0.27 1.16 -12.04
CA LYS A 62 0.66 2.02 -12.79
C LYS A 62 1.26 1.26 -13.97
N LEU A 63 1.69 0.02 -13.76
CA LEU A 63 2.20 -0.83 -14.83
C LEU A 63 1.14 -1.09 -15.90
N SER A 64 -0.09 -1.38 -15.50
CA SER A 64 -1.21 -1.59 -16.40
C SER A 64 -1.49 -0.34 -17.24
N GLN A 65 -1.46 0.83 -16.61
CA GLN A 65 -1.63 2.11 -17.32
C GLN A 65 -0.54 2.31 -18.37
N MET A 66 0.71 2.04 -18.02
CA MET A 66 1.84 2.17 -18.95
C MET A 66 1.68 1.24 -20.15
N LEU A 67 1.25 0.00 -19.92
CA LEU A 67 1.01 -0.96 -21.01
C LEU A 67 -0.15 -0.54 -21.90
N LEU A 68 -1.20 0.07 -21.34
CA LEU A 68 -2.32 0.61 -22.14
C LEU A 68 -1.87 1.76 -23.04
N GLU A 69 -0.90 2.54 -22.62
CA GLU A 69 -0.31 3.62 -23.41
C GLU A 69 0.67 3.11 -24.46
N GLY A 70 0.88 1.79 -24.54
CA GLY A 70 1.80 1.18 -25.49
C GLY A 70 3.25 1.19 -25.05
N ALA A 71 3.52 1.60 -23.80
CA ALA A 71 4.87 1.57 -23.25
C ALA A 71 5.24 0.17 -22.77
N SER A 72 6.51 -0.15 -22.85
CA SER A 72 7.09 -1.30 -22.16
C SER A 72 7.99 -0.79 -21.03
N ILE A 73 8.41 -1.66 -20.12
CA ILE A 73 9.32 -1.27 -19.04
C ILE A 73 10.63 -0.70 -19.63
N THR A 74 11.12 -1.28 -20.72
CA THR A 74 12.34 -0.83 -21.37
C THR A 74 12.19 0.46 -22.17
N SER A 75 10.96 0.79 -22.61
CA SER A 75 10.67 2.00 -23.37
C SER A 75 9.97 3.08 -22.54
N SER A 76 9.80 2.85 -21.25
CA SER A 76 9.17 3.81 -20.33
C SER A 76 10.05 5.06 -20.17
N ASN A 77 9.40 6.21 -19.97
CA ASN A 77 10.15 7.42 -19.68
C ASN A 77 10.72 7.40 -18.25
N ALA A 78 11.68 8.31 -17.99
CA ALA A 78 12.37 8.37 -16.71
C ALA A 78 11.43 8.67 -15.54
N ASP A 79 10.38 9.47 -15.77
CA ASP A 79 9.41 9.83 -14.72
C ASP A 79 8.58 8.62 -14.29
N ASP A 80 8.13 7.80 -15.22
CA ASP A 80 7.39 6.57 -14.93
C ASP A 80 8.25 5.57 -14.16
N ILE A 81 9.50 5.41 -14.58
CA ILE A 81 10.46 4.52 -13.90
C ILE A 81 10.71 5.02 -12.47
N LYS A 82 10.85 6.33 -12.29
CA LYS A 82 11.02 6.91 -10.95
C LYS A 82 9.84 6.62 -10.05
N ILE A 83 8.61 6.78 -10.55
CA ILE A 83 7.40 6.48 -9.80
C ILE A 83 7.39 5.02 -9.34
N LEU A 84 7.69 4.09 -10.25
CA LEU A 84 7.74 2.67 -9.93
C LEU A 84 8.82 2.36 -8.88
N ASN A 85 10.00 2.96 -9.02
CA ASN A 85 11.10 2.78 -8.06
C ASN A 85 10.74 3.34 -6.68
N ASP A 86 10.07 4.49 -6.63
CA ASP A 86 9.63 5.09 -5.37
C ASP A 86 8.60 4.19 -4.67
N ILE A 87 7.66 3.63 -5.41
CA ILE A 87 6.68 2.69 -4.87
C ILE A 87 7.38 1.43 -4.35
N GLN A 88 8.33 0.89 -5.10
CA GLN A 88 9.09 -0.29 -4.70
C GLN A 88 9.88 -0.05 -3.41
N GLU A 89 10.48 1.12 -3.28
CA GLU A 89 11.20 1.49 -2.06
C GLU A 89 10.28 1.59 -0.86
N GLU A 90 9.09 2.15 -1.02
CA GLU A 90 8.08 2.19 0.04
C GLU A 90 7.63 0.79 0.45
N ILE A 91 7.43 -0.11 -0.52
CA ILE A 91 7.10 -1.52 -0.24
C ILE A 91 8.20 -2.17 0.58
N LYS A 92 9.45 -1.97 0.21
CA LYS A 92 10.61 -2.50 0.93
C LYS A 92 10.66 -1.99 2.36
N ASN A 93 10.48 -0.69 2.54
CA ASN A 93 10.50 -0.06 3.86
C ASN A 93 9.37 -0.57 4.75
N LEU A 94 8.17 -0.73 4.20
CA LEU A 94 7.03 -1.31 4.94
C LEU A 94 7.31 -2.75 5.33
N GLY A 95 7.92 -3.54 4.44
CA GLY A 95 8.31 -4.92 4.74
C GLY A 95 9.31 -5.00 5.89
N GLU A 96 10.28 -4.09 5.94
CA GLU A 96 11.25 -4.02 7.04
C GLU A 96 10.59 -3.63 8.36
N GLN A 97 9.67 -2.68 8.33
CA GLN A 97 8.91 -2.28 9.52
C GLN A 97 8.06 -3.43 10.05
N ILE A 98 7.42 -4.19 9.16
CA ILE A 98 6.63 -5.37 9.53
C ILE A 98 7.53 -6.40 10.22
N LYS A 99 8.69 -6.69 9.63
CA LYS A 99 9.64 -7.64 10.19
C LYS A 99 10.12 -7.22 11.58
N ASN A 100 10.43 -5.93 11.75
CA ASN A 100 10.86 -5.39 13.04
C ASN A 100 9.74 -5.54 14.08
N LYS A 101 8.50 -5.26 13.70
CA LYS A 101 7.34 -5.43 14.59
C LYS A 101 7.10 -6.90 14.93
N GLU A 102 7.25 -7.80 13.97
CA GLU A 102 7.13 -9.25 14.21
C GLU A 102 8.18 -9.73 15.21
N ASN A 103 9.38 -9.17 15.17
CA ASN A 103 10.44 -9.52 16.11
C ASN A 103 10.14 -9.05 17.55
N GLU A 104 9.23 -8.10 17.73
CA GLU A 104 8.77 -7.65 19.03
C GLU A 104 7.78 -8.65 19.69
N LEU A 105 7.22 -9.55 18.90
CA LEU A 105 6.32 -10.58 19.40
C LEU A 105 7.12 -11.75 19.97
#